data_e37ba871c5f5a51c6184850173e5c1a8
#
_entry.id   e37ba871c5f5a51c6184850173e5c1a8
#
_cell.length_a   1.000
_cell.length_b   1.000
_cell.length_c   1.000
_cell.angle_alpha   90.00
_cell.angle_beta   90.00
_cell.angle_gamma   90.00
#
_symmetry.space_group_name_H-M   'P 1'
#
loop_
_entity.id
_entity.type
_entity.pdbx_description
1 polymer ?
#
loop_
_entity_poly.entity_id
_entity_poly.type
_entity_poly.pdbx_seq_one_letter_code
_entity_poly.pdbx_strand_id
1 'polypeptide(L)'
;MAISQKDRLAAEVEDRWVDFQDGLSDKRRYPVEQFRAFWDAGKRYAELTKNDPLIHRKVVAAINGLREFLSVERKRISGTIIADADRLESLLFSGYDPYFEGDEPPGL
;
A
#
# COMPACT_ATOMS: atom_id res chain seq x y z
N MET A 1 -15.67 -12.12 20.46
CA MET A 1 -14.86 -10.92 20.58
C MET A 1 -14.97 -10.09 19.31
N ALA A 2 -15.14 -8.79 19.47
CA ALA A 2 -15.14 -7.90 18.31
C ALA A 2 -13.73 -7.76 17.74
N ILE A 3 -13.60 -7.89 16.43
CA ILE A 3 -12.33 -7.63 15.72
C ILE A 3 -12.10 -6.13 15.75
N SER A 4 -10.88 -5.68 16.08
CA SER A 4 -10.53 -4.26 16.09
C SER A 4 -10.58 -3.69 14.68
N GLN A 5 -10.78 -2.38 14.56
CA GLN A 5 -10.72 -1.70 13.27
C GLN A 5 -9.36 -1.87 12.60
N LYS A 6 -8.28 -1.85 13.37
CA LYS A 6 -6.92 -2.08 12.89
C LYS A 6 -6.78 -3.46 12.26
N ASP A 7 -7.29 -4.51 12.92
CA ASP A 7 -7.25 -5.88 12.40
C ASP A 7 -8.09 -6.03 11.13
N ARG A 8 -9.26 -5.38 11.09
CA ARG A 8 -10.12 -5.39 9.88
C ARG A 8 -9.43 -4.76 8.69
N LEU A 9 -8.80 -3.61 8.89
CA LEU A 9 -8.08 -2.93 7.82
C LEU A 9 -6.86 -3.73 7.37
N ALA A 10 -6.15 -4.38 8.29
CA ALA A 10 -5.04 -5.27 7.94
C ALA A 10 -5.51 -6.43 7.06
N ALA A 11 -6.63 -7.05 7.41
CA ALA A 11 -7.21 -8.12 6.61
C ALA A 11 -7.64 -7.62 5.23
N GLU A 12 -8.23 -6.43 5.15
CA GLU A 12 -8.60 -5.82 3.87
C GLU A 12 -7.38 -5.55 2.99
N VAL A 13 -6.30 -5.04 3.56
CA VAL A 13 -5.03 -4.82 2.82
C VAL A 13 -4.55 -6.14 2.23
N GLU A 14 -4.55 -7.21 3.02
CA GLU A 14 -4.13 -8.53 2.57
C GLU A 14 -5.02 -9.05 1.43
N ASP A 15 -6.33 -8.94 1.57
CA ASP A 15 -7.28 -9.37 0.54
C ASP A 15 -7.09 -8.59 -0.77
N ARG A 16 -6.91 -7.30 -0.69
CA ARG A 16 -6.67 -6.46 -1.88
C ARG A 16 -5.31 -6.74 -2.50
N TRP A 17 -4.33 -7.10 -1.71
CA TRP A 17 -3.03 -7.54 -2.21
C TRP A 17 -3.16 -8.81 -3.05
N VAL A 18 -3.91 -9.80 -2.57
CA VAL A 18 -4.17 -11.05 -3.30
C VAL A 18 -4.91 -10.75 -4.61
N ASP A 19 -5.95 -9.92 -4.57
CA ASP A 19 -6.69 -9.52 -5.78
C ASP A 19 -5.78 -8.87 -6.81
N PHE A 20 -4.88 -8.01 -6.36
CA PHE A 20 -3.91 -7.35 -7.25
C PHE A 20 -2.95 -8.36 -7.88
N GLN A 21 -2.43 -9.30 -7.09
CA GLN A 21 -1.55 -10.35 -7.59
C GLN A 21 -2.26 -11.23 -8.62
N ASP A 22 -3.51 -11.59 -8.35
CA ASP A 22 -4.33 -12.35 -9.31
C ASP A 22 -4.53 -11.59 -10.60
N GLY A 23 -4.79 -10.28 -10.49
CA GLY A 23 -4.92 -9.41 -11.67
C GLY A 23 -3.64 -9.31 -12.50
N LEU A 24 -2.47 -9.40 -11.86
CA LEU A 24 -1.18 -9.36 -12.56
C LEU A 24 -0.95 -10.60 -13.43
N SER A 25 -1.66 -11.70 -13.20
CA SER A 25 -1.55 -12.89 -14.01
C SER A 25 -2.13 -12.68 -15.42
N ASP A 26 -3.01 -11.71 -15.63
CA ASP A 26 -3.50 -11.31 -16.94
C ASP A 26 -2.53 -10.33 -17.60
N LYS A 27 -1.70 -10.84 -18.48
CA LYS A 27 -0.67 -10.06 -19.16
C LYS A 27 -1.20 -9.07 -20.20
N ARG A 28 -2.48 -9.17 -20.56
CA ARG A 28 -3.08 -8.30 -21.58
C ARG A 28 -3.43 -6.93 -21.00
N ARG A 29 -3.63 -6.85 -19.70
CA ARG A 29 -4.09 -5.62 -19.06
C ARG A 29 -3.50 -5.50 -17.65
N TYR A 30 -2.96 -4.33 -17.33
CA TYR A 30 -2.48 -4.04 -15.99
C TYR A 30 -3.69 -3.84 -15.06
N PRO A 31 -3.72 -4.47 -13.86
CA PRO A 31 -4.88 -4.41 -12.97
C PRO A 31 -4.94 -3.09 -12.18
N VAL A 32 -5.25 -1.98 -12.87
CA VAL A 32 -5.28 -0.64 -12.26
C VAL A 32 -6.32 -0.52 -11.15
N GLU A 33 -7.51 -1.10 -11.35
CA GLU A 33 -8.58 -1.03 -10.35
C GLU A 33 -8.19 -1.79 -9.08
N GLN A 34 -7.59 -2.96 -9.24
CA GLN A 34 -7.11 -3.75 -8.11
C GLN A 34 -5.97 -3.04 -7.38
N PHE A 35 -5.09 -2.38 -8.12
CA PHE A 35 -4.05 -1.55 -7.52
C PHE A 35 -4.64 -0.42 -6.68
N ARG A 36 -5.64 0.29 -7.22
CA ARG A 36 -6.29 1.39 -6.49
C ARG A 36 -6.97 0.91 -5.22
N ALA A 37 -7.67 -0.24 -5.29
CA ALA A 37 -8.31 -0.82 -4.12
C ALA A 37 -7.30 -1.20 -3.04
N PHE A 38 -6.18 -1.78 -3.44
CA PHE A 38 -5.08 -2.10 -2.53
C PHE A 38 -4.49 -0.81 -1.93
N TRP A 39 -4.23 0.18 -2.76
CA TRP A 39 -3.67 1.46 -2.32
C TRP A 39 -4.59 2.17 -1.31
N ASP A 40 -5.89 2.22 -1.58
CA ASP A 40 -6.86 2.85 -0.69
C ASP A 40 -6.94 2.12 0.66
N ALA A 41 -6.95 0.80 0.65
CA ALA A 41 -6.94 0.01 1.89
C ALA A 41 -5.66 0.27 2.68
N GLY A 42 -4.51 0.27 2.01
CA GLY A 42 -3.22 0.56 2.62
C GLY A 42 -3.16 1.96 3.23
N LYS A 43 -3.70 2.94 2.52
CA LYS A 43 -3.76 4.32 3.01
C LYS A 43 -4.61 4.44 4.27
N ARG A 44 -5.79 3.83 4.27
CA ARG A 44 -6.67 3.84 5.46
C ARG A 44 -5.99 3.17 6.65
N TYR A 45 -5.31 2.05 6.41
CA TYR A 45 -4.55 1.38 7.45
C TYR A 45 -3.41 2.25 7.97
N ALA A 46 -2.65 2.88 7.09
CA ALA A 46 -1.54 3.73 7.46
C ALA A 46 -1.99 4.95 8.28
N GLU A 47 -3.11 5.56 7.89
CA GLU A 47 -3.67 6.70 8.64
C GLU A 47 -4.12 6.29 10.04
N LEU A 48 -4.77 5.13 10.15
CA LEU A 48 -5.21 4.62 11.46
C LEU A 48 -4.03 4.30 12.37
N THR A 49 -2.92 3.82 11.81
CA THR A 49 -1.76 3.37 12.58
C THR A 49 -0.62 4.39 12.64
N LYS A 50 -0.87 5.62 12.20
CA LYS A 50 0.17 6.66 12.07
C LYS A 50 1.02 6.85 13.32
N ASN A 51 0.40 6.79 14.50
CA ASN A 51 1.08 6.98 15.79
C ASN A 51 1.25 5.66 16.58
N ASP A 52 0.99 4.53 15.92
CA ASP A 52 1.07 3.22 16.53
C ASP A 52 2.45 2.61 16.22
N PRO A 53 3.24 2.23 17.24
CA PRO A 53 4.54 1.61 17.00
C PRO A 53 4.45 0.18 16.47
N LEU A 54 3.26 -0.43 16.49
CA LEU A 54 3.06 -1.81 16.07
C LEU A 54 2.15 -1.89 14.87
N ILE A 55 2.63 -2.50 13.80
CA ILE A 55 1.84 -2.75 12.58
C ILE A 55 1.88 -4.23 12.23
N HIS A 56 0.87 -4.69 11.49
CA HIS A 56 0.75 -6.09 11.13
C HIS A 56 1.86 -6.52 10.17
N ARG A 57 2.49 -7.66 10.45
CA ARG A 57 3.52 -8.23 9.58
C ARG A 57 3.02 -8.49 8.17
N LYS A 58 1.76 -8.93 8.02
CA LYS A 58 1.14 -9.20 6.71
C LYS A 58 1.01 -7.94 5.86
N VAL A 59 0.73 -6.80 6.48
CA VAL A 59 0.67 -5.52 5.78
C VAL A 59 2.07 -5.12 5.30
N VAL A 60 3.08 -5.26 6.14
CA VAL A 60 4.48 -4.99 5.77
C VAL A 60 4.90 -5.87 4.57
N ALA A 61 4.57 -7.16 4.63
CA ALA A 61 4.88 -8.10 3.55
C ALA A 61 4.21 -7.69 2.23
N ALA A 62 2.95 -7.25 2.29
CA ALA A 62 2.22 -6.80 1.09
C ALA A 62 2.87 -5.55 0.47
N ILE A 63 3.25 -4.57 1.27
CA ILE A 63 3.89 -3.34 0.78
C ILE A 63 5.25 -3.65 0.18
N ASN A 64 6.05 -4.49 0.82
CA ASN A 64 7.33 -4.93 0.28
C ASN A 64 7.17 -5.72 -1.02
N GLY A 65 6.17 -6.60 -1.07
CA GLY A 65 5.85 -7.37 -2.27
C GLY A 65 5.46 -6.47 -3.43
N LEU A 66 4.68 -5.42 -3.17
CA LEU A 66 4.33 -4.44 -4.18
C LEU A 66 5.58 -3.81 -4.81
N ARG A 67 6.54 -3.40 -4.00
CA ARG A 67 7.78 -2.81 -4.53
C ARG A 67 8.55 -3.78 -5.41
N GLU A 68 8.65 -5.03 -5.02
CA GLU A 68 9.33 -6.04 -5.83
C GLU A 68 8.62 -6.22 -7.18
N PHE A 69 7.29 -6.31 -7.18
CA PHE A 69 6.52 -6.41 -8.41
C PHE A 69 6.73 -5.21 -9.33
N LEU A 70 6.69 -4.02 -8.79
CA LEU A 70 6.88 -2.80 -9.57
C LEU A 70 8.28 -2.73 -10.16
N SER A 71 9.28 -3.20 -9.43
CA SER A 71 10.66 -3.25 -9.91
C SER A 71 10.80 -4.17 -11.13
N VAL A 72 10.16 -5.36 -11.09
CA VAL A 72 10.21 -6.34 -12.17
C VAL A 72 9.42 -5.86 -13.39
N GLU A 73 8.28 -5.20 -13.17
CA GLU A 73 7.33 -4.81 -14.20
C GLU A 73 7.47 -3.36 -14.68
N ARG A 74 8.63 -2.76 -14.47
CA ARG A 74 8.86 -1.34 -14.75
C ARG A 74 8.43 -0.89 -16.14
N LYS A 75 8.60 -1.74 -17.15
CA LYS A 75 8.28 -1.42 -18.54
C LYS A 75 6.77 -1.39 -18.83
N ARG A 76 5.97 -2.04 -17.97
CA ARG A 76 4.51 -2.13 -18.13
C ARG A 76 3.76 -1.10 -17.30
N ILE A 77 4.44 -0.39 -16.41
CA ILE A 77 3.82 0.39 -15.34
C ILE A 77 4.08 1.87 -15.59
N SER A 78 3.02 2.68 -15.40
CA SER A 78 3.17 4.12 -15.48
C SER A 78 3.96 4.65 -14.27
N GLY A 79 4.66 5.78 -14.47
CA GLY A 79 5.37 6.44 -13.38
C GLY A 79 4.45 6.86 -12.24
N THR A 80 3.17 7.12 -12.52
CA THR A 80 2.17 7.46 -11.51
C THR A 80 1.97 6.33 -10.51
N ILE A 81 1.90 5.09 -10.98
CA ILE A 81 1.73 3.92 -10.11
C ILE A 81 2.96 3.75 -9.21
N ILE A 82 4.15 3.95 -9.75
CA ILE A 82 5.40 3.87 -8.98
C ILE A 82 5.40 4.95 -7.89
N ALA A 83 5.02 6.18 -8.23
CA ALA A 83 4.93 7.29 -7.27
C ALA A 83 3.90 6.99 -6.17
N ASP A 84 2.75 6.42 -6.53
CA ASP A 84 1.71 6.05 -5.56
C ASP A 84 2.20 4.95 -4.61
N ALA A 85 2.98 3.99 -5.11
CA ALA A 85 3.55 2.95 -4.26
C ALA A 85 4.57 3.53 -3.27
N ASP A 86 5.42 4.44 -3.72
CA ASP A 86 6.39 5.13 -2.86
C ASP A 86 5.69 5.95 -1.79
N ARG A 87 4.63 6.64 -2.17
CA ARG A 87 3.80 7.42 -1.26
C ARG A 87 3.18 6.54 -0.17
N LEU A 88 2.63 5.40 -0.55
CA LEU A 88 2.02 4.48 0.41
C LEU A 88 3.06 3.94 1.39
N GLU A 89 4.23 3.55 0.90
CA GLU A 89 5.31 3.07 1.76
C GLU A 89 5.75 4.14 2.75
N SER A 90 5.96 5.36 2.28
CA SER A 90 6.35 6.47 3.14
C SER A 90 5.30 6.74 4.21
N LEU A 91 4.03 6.75 3.83
CA LEU A 91 2.93 6.98 4.77
C LEU A 91 2.87 5.88 5.83
N LEU A 92 3.02 4.62 5.43
CA LEU A 92 2.95 3.48 6.36
C LEU A 92 4.13 3.45 7.34
N PHE A 93 5.34 3.62 6.85
CA PHE A 93 6.54 3.40 7.68
C PHE A 93 7.03 4.65 8.41
N SER A 94 6.77 5.83 7.86
CA SER A 94 7.22 7.09 8.49
C SER A 94 6.09 8.01 8.95
N GLY A 95 4.85 7.70 8.58
CA GLY A 95 3.72 8.56 8.88
C GLY A 95 3.71 9.86 8.08
N TYR A 96 4.55 9.96 7.06
CA TYR A 96 4.71 11.15 6.23
C TYR A 96 4.32 10.84 4.79
N ASP A 97 3.45 11.69 4.23
CA ASP A 97 3.04 11.61 2.83
C ASP A 97 3.78 12.71 2.05
N PRO A 98 4.80 12.36 1.25
CA PRO A 98 5.62 13.37 0.57
C PRO A 98 4.88 14.13 -0.52
N TYR A 99 3.70 13.64 -0.93
CA TYR A 99 2.89 14.27 -1.97
C TYR A 99 1.67 15.00 -1.42
N PHE A 100 1.50 15.00 -0.10
CA PHE A 100 0.36 15.66 0.55
C PHE A 100 0.78 17.02 1.10
N GLU A 101 0.14 18.06 0.61
CA GLU A 101 0.41 19.42 1.06
C GLU A 101 0.08 19.57 2.55
N GLY A 102 1.02 20.04 3.32
CA GLY A 102 0.86 20.22 4.75
C GLY A 102 1.50 19.15 5.61
N ASP A 103 1.89 18.00 5.03
CA ASP A 103 2.67 17.02 5.77
C ASP A 103 4.12 17.47 5.90
N GLU A 104 4.71 17.26 7.05
CA GLU A 104 6.09 17.60 7.30
C GLU A 104 6.96 16.34 7.30
N PRO A 105 8.17 16.39 6.70
CA PRO A 105 9.08 15.25 6.75
C PRO A 105 9.43 14.89 8.20
N PRO A 106 9.45 13.59 8.55
CA PRO A 106 9.86 13.18 9.88
C PRO A 106 11.35 13.44 10.12
N GLY A 107 11.70 13.77 11.33
CA GLY A 107 13.10 13.91 11.72
C GLY A 107 13.77 15.22 11.33
N LEU A 108 13.02 16.19 10.90
CA LEU A 108 13.55 17.53 10.66
C LEU A 108 13.51 18.39 11.89
#